data_a637abd0dea3a236557a126620656bda
#
_entry.id   a637abd0dea3a236557a126620656bda
#
_cell.length_a   1.000
_cell.length_b   1.000
_cell.length_c   1.000
_cell.angle_alpha   90.00
_cell.angle_beta   90.00
_cell.angle_gamma   90.00
#
_symmetry.space_group_name_H-M   'P 1'
#
loop_
_entity.id
_entity.type
_entity.pdbx_description
1 polymer ?
#
loop_
_entity_poly.entity_id
_entity_poly.type
_entity_poly.pdbx_seq_one_letter_code
_entity_poly.pdbx_strand_id
1 'polypeptide(L)'
;GAFIRGVFDVTDRVVPGKNVVAVEIIKNEHIGAIKEKCEKNTDFNGGILGADNPTFHASIGWDWISTIRGRNIGIWDDEYLTSTGKVTIQDPFVQVVLPLPDTTSATLTPEVIVKNHDAAPVKGILTGKIGDITFEQPVELAANEEKSVAFDPNTFSQLKVQNPRLWWPK
;
A
#
# COMPACT_ATOMS: atom_id res chain seq x y z
N GLY A 1 2.73 -9.96 -8.58
CA GLY A 1 3.99 -9.34 -8.99
C GLY A 1 4.69 -8.69 -7.81
N ALA A 2 5.94 -8.30 -8.00
CA ALA A 2 6.69 -7.58 -6.98
C ALA A 2 5.97 -6.26 -6.63
N PHE A 3 6.05 -5.85 -5.37
CA PHE A 3 5.49 -4.60 -4.86
C PHE A 3 3.95 -4.46 -4.95
N ILE A 4 3.25 -5.55 -5.21
CA ILE A 4 1.78 -5.57 -5.24
C ILE A 4 1.29 -6.48 -4.12
N ARG A 5 0.42 -5.96 -3.26
CA ARG A 5 -0.29 -6.77 -2.26
C ARG A 5 -1.31 -7.65 -2.96
N GLY A 6 -1.34 -8.93 -2.62
CA GLY A 6 -2.45 -9.80 -2.94
C GLY A 6 -3.54 -9.64 -1.87
N VAL A 7 -4.74 -9.27 -2.28
CA VAL A 7 -5.90 -9.20 -1.39
C VAL A 7 -6.95 -10.19 -1.88
N PHE A 8 -7.37 -11.10 -1.02
CA PHE A 8 -8.28 -12.18 -1.37
C PHE A 8 -9.44 -12.21 -0.39
N ASP A 9 -10.66 -12.17 -0.90
CA ASP A 9 -11.83 -12.45 -0.09
C ASP A 9 -11.93 -13.95 0.19
N VAL A 10 -11.85 -14.30 1.45
CA VAL A 10 -11.91 -15.69 1.94
C VAL A 10 -13.11 -15.94 2.85
N THR A 11 -14.10 -15.04 2.85
CA THR A 11 -15.27 -15.09 3.73
C THR A 11 -15.96 -16.45 3.71
N ASP A 12 -16.18 -17.02 2.54
CA ASP A 12 -16.83 -18.33 2.36
C ASP A 12 -15.89 -19.53 2.54
N ARG A 13 -14.63 -19.30 2.85
CA ARG A 13 -13.60 -20.33 2.98
C ARG A 13 -13.16 -20.56 4.43
N VAL A 14 -13.24 -19.53 5.26
CA VAL A 14 -12.79 -19.60 6.65
C VAL A 14 -13.81 -20.31 7.51
N VAL A 15 -13.35 -21.23 8.35
CA VAL A 15 -14.18 -21.98 9.30
C VAL A 15 -13.70 -21.74 10.73
N PRO A 16 -14.56 -21.92 11.74
CA PRO A 16 -14.13 -21.88 13.13
C PRO A 16 -13.04 -22.92 13.41
N GLY A 17 -11.99 -22.54 14.11
CA GLY A 17 -10.86 -23.39 14.46
C GLY A 17 -9.66 -23.21 13.53
N LYS A 18 -9.01 -24.31 13.16
CA LYS A 18 -7.76 -24.28 12.38
C LYS A 18 -8.05 -24.11 10.89
N ASN A 19 -7.47 -23.07 10.32
CA ASN A 19 -7.41 -22.83 8.88
C ASN A 19 -5.96 -22.94 8.40
N VAL A 20 -5.76 -23.25 7.13
CA VAL A 20 -4.43 -23.35 6.52
C VAL A 20 -4.43 -22.54 5.23
N VAL A 21 -3.42 -21.68 5.09
CA VAL A 21 -3.12 -20.97 3.86
C VAL A 21 -1.99 -21.71 3.15
N ALA A 22 -2.14 -22.00 1.87
CA ALA A 22 -1.09 -22.55 1.03
C ALA A 22 -0.83 -21.60 -0.13
N VAL A 23 0.42 -21.21 -0.30
CA VAL A 23 0.87 -20.33 -1.38
C VAL A 23 1.77 -21.08 -2.31
N GLU A 24 1.38 -21.16 -3.58
CA GLU A 24 2.22 -21.71 -4.63
C GLU A 24 3.01 -20.59 -5.30
N ILE A 25 4.32 -20.70 -5.30
CA ILE A 25 5.21 -19.77 -5.96
C ILE A 25 5.67 -20.37 -7.28
N ILE A 26 5.15 -19.81 -8.36
CA ILE A 26 5.43 -20.29 -9.70
C ILE A 26 6.69 -19.59 -10.23
N LYS A 27 7.61 -20.39 -10.74
CA LYS A 27 8.82 -19.91 -11.39
C LYS A 27 8.47 -19.05 -12.61
N ASN A 28 9.18 -17.95 -12.80
CA ASN A 28 9.06 -17.11 -13.99
C ASN A 28 9.35 -17.93 -15.25
N GLU A 29 8.61 -17.70 -16.31
CA GLU A 29 8.84 -18.30 -17.62
C GLU A 29 10.18 -17.82 -18.19
N HIS A 30 10.39 -16.50 -18.23
CA HIS A 30 11.63 -15.87 -18.63
C HIS A 30 12.42 -15.45 -17.39
N ILE A 31 13.37 -16.25 -17.01
CA ILE A 31 14.15 -16.05 -15.78
C ILE A 31 15.27 -15.02 -15.90
N GLY A 32 15.45 -14.45 -17.09
CA GLY A 32 16.53 -13.50 -17.37
C GLY A 32 17.94 -14.11 -17.31
N ALA A 33 18.94 -13.25 -17.47
CA ALA A 33 20.35 -13.62 -17.40
C ALA A 33 20.98 -13.05 -16.13
N ILE A 34 21.71 -13.88 -15.38
CA ILE A 34 22.54 -13.44 -14.27
C ILE A 34 23.88 -12.99 -14.85
N LYS A 35 24.26 -11.77 -14.56
CA LYS A 35 25.59 -11.22 -14.88
C LYS A 35 26.38 -11.11 -13.58
N GLU A 36 27.47 -11.83 -13.50
CA GLU A 36 28.38 -11.78 -12.36
C GLU A 36 29.66 -11.01 -12.73
N LYS A 37 30.18 -10.26 -11.77
CA LYS A 37 31.51 -9.64 -11.91
C LYS A 37 32.56 -10.73 -11.92
N CYS A 38 33.38 -10.78 -12.93
CA CYS A 38 34.51 -11.70 -13.08
C CYS A 38 35.63 -11.01 -13.87
N GLU A 39 36.75 -11.67 -14.04
CA GLU A 39 37.90 -11.11 -14.79
C GLU A 39 37.53 -10.63 -16.20
N LYS A 40 36.56 -11.26 -16.85
CA LYS A 40 36.09 -10.90 -18.19
C LYS A 40 34.96 -9.86 -18.20
N ASN A 41 34.30 -9.62 -17.07
CA ASN A 41 33.15 -8.72 -16.93
C ASN A 41 33.32 -7.84 -15.69
N THR A 42 34.24 -6.90 -15.77
CA THR A 42 34.57 -6.01 -14.64
C THR A 42 33.51 -4.95 -14.35
N ASP A 43 32.67 -4.66 -15.36
CA ASP A 43 31.69 -3.56 -15.29
C ASP A 43 30.31 -3.97 -14.73
N PHE A 44 30.13 -5.24 -14.38
CA PHE A 44 28.86 -5.72 -13.85
C PHE A 44 28.88 -5.87 -12.33
N ASN A 45 27.91 -5.24 -11.70
CA ASN A 45 27.70 -5.37 -10.25
C ASN A 45 26.91 -6.62 -9.85
N GLY A 46 26.72 -7.58 -10.77
CA GLY A 46 25.77 -8.65 -10.63
C GLY A 46 24.33 -8.16 -10.82
N GLY A 47 23.45 -8.98 -11.34
CA GLY A 47 22.06 -8.61 -11.54
C GLY A 47 21.36 -9.56 -12.48
N ILE A 48 20.05 -9.55 -12.43
CA ILE A 48 19.19 -10.30 -13.36
C ILE A 48 18.59 -9.30 -14.34
N LEU A 49 18.94 -9.44 -15.62
CA LEU A 49 18.42 -8.59 -16.69
C LEU A 49 17.37 -9.34 -17.48
N GLY A 50 16.28 -8.64 -17.86
CA GLY A 50 15.25 -9.20 -18.73
C GLY A 50 14.41 -10.31 -18.11
N ALA A 51 14.30 -10.35 -16.78
CA ALA A 51 13.40 -11.28 -16.11
C ALA A 51 11.95 -10.79 -16.17
N ASP A 52 11.01 -11.73 -16.33
CA ASP A 52 9.59 -11.45 -16.14
C ASP A 52 9.31 -11.19 -14.66
N ASN A 53 8.28 -10.35 -14.41
CA ASN A 53 7.83 -10.07 -13.06
C ASN A 53 8.99 -9.74 -12.10
N PRO A 54 9.66 -8.62 -12.29
CA PRO A 54 10.82 -8.26 -11.49
C PRO A 54 10.45 -8.32 -10.01
N THR A 55 11.26 -9.02 -9.24
CA THR A 55 11.19 -9.05 -7.79
C THR A 55 12.07 -7.94 -7.22
N PHE A 56 11.98 -7.69 -5.92
CA PHE A 56 12.87 -6.77 -5.23
C PHE A 56 14.35 -7.04 -5.53
N HIS A 57 14.75 -8.31 -5.60
CA HIS A 57 16.11 -8.73 -5.92
C HIS A 57 16.49 -8.61 -7.40
N ALA A 58 15.49 -8.49 -8.28
CA ALA A 58 15.73 -8.24 -9.71
C ALA A 58 15.81 -6.74 -10.03
N SER A 59 15.57 -5.87 -9.08
CA SER A 59 15.66 -4.42 -9.24
C SER A 59 17.13 -3.98 -9.18
N ILE A 60 17.78 -3.95 -10.33
CA ILE A 60 19.15 -3.45 -10.45
C ILE A 60 19.15 -1.94 -10.23
N GLY A 61 20.07 -1.47 -9.39
CA GLY A 61 20.25 -0.06 -9.11
C GLY A 61 19.42 0.48 -7.96
N TRP A 62 18.64 -0.34 -7.31
CA TRP A 62 18.02 0.02 -6.05
C TRP A 62 19.06 -0.08 -4.94
N ASP A 63 19.46 1.07 -4.41
CA ASP A 63 20.41 1.17 -3.29
C ASP A 63 21.75 0.44 -3.52
N TRP A 64 22.08 0.16 -4.78
CA TRP A 64 23.31 -0.51 -5.20
C TRP A 64 23.59 -1.84 -4.52
N ILE A 65 22.53 -2.51 -4.07
CA ILE A 65 22.66 -3.82 -3.42
C ILE A 65 23.16 -4.82 -4.45
N SER A 66 24.26 -5.49 -4.13
CA SER A 66 24.78 -6.60 -4.93
C SER A 66 23.74 -7.69 -5.05
N THR A 67 23.61 -8.27 -6.23
CA THR A 67 22.70 -9.41 -6.45
C THR A 67 23.09 -10.58 -5.55
N ILE A 68 22.15 -11.03 -4.75
CA ILE A 68 22.34 -12.22 -3.93
C ILE A 68 22.20 -13.45 -4.83
N ARG A 69 23.17 -14.34 -4.77
CA ARG A 69 23.09 -15.64 -5.45
C ARG A 69 21.92 -16.44 -4.92
N GLY A 70 21.28 -17.21 -5.78
CA GLY A 70 20.25 -18.15 -5.39
C GLY A 70 18.82 -17.68 -5.61
N ARG A 71 18.58 -16.48 -6.15
CA ARG A 71 17.25 -16.00 -6.56
C ARG A 71 16.20 -16.22 -5.46
N ASN A 72 16.31 -15.51 -4.35
CA ASN A 72 15.29 -15.54 -3.34
C ASN A 72 13.94 -15.20 -3.96
N ILE A 73 13.00 -16.10 -3.83
CA ILE A 73 11.66 -16.00 -4.38
C ILE A 73 10.68 -16.42 -3.30
N GLY A 74 9.61 -15.69 -3.13
CA GLY A 74 8.62 -16.02 -2.11
C GLY A 74 7.90 -14.81 -1.59
N ILE A 75 7.18 -15.01 -0.52
CA ILE A 75 6.56 -13.96 0.27
C ILE A 75 7.65 -13.35 1.12
N TRP A 76 7.78 -12.04 1.06
CA TRP A 76 8.84 -11.29 1.74
C TRP A 76 8.32 -10.34 2.83
N ASP A 77 7.01 -10.17 2.92
CA ASP A 77 6.33 -9.35 3.90
C ASP A 77 5.30 -10.18 4.66
N ASP A 78 4.70 -9.61 5.70
CA ASP A 78 3.75 -10.29 6.55
C ASP A 78 2.43 -10.64 5.83
N GLU A 79 1.85 -11.74 6.23
CA GLU A 79 0.52 -12.18 5.82
C GLU A 79 -0.48 -11.85 6.92
N TYR A 80 -1.62 -11.28 6.53
CA TYR A 80 -2.66 -10.89 7.48
C TYR A 80 -3.99 -11.51 7.11
N LEU A 81 -4.69 -12.01 8.11
CA LEU A 81 -6.12 -12.31 8.01
C LEU A 81 -6.88 -11.23 8.77
N THR A 82 -7.72 -10.50 8.07
CA THR A 82 -8.56 -9.46 8.67
C THR A 82 -10.02 -9.85 8.61
N SER A 83 -10.78 -9.48 9.65
CA SER A 83 -12.24 -9.62 9.67
C SER A 83 -12.85 -8.23 9.84
N THR A 84 -13.79 -7.91 8.99
CA THR A 84 -14.48 -6.62 8.98
C THR A 84 -16.00 -6.80 9.06
N GLY A 85 -16.70 -5.70 9.30
CA GLY A 85 -18.14 -5.65 9.12
C GLY A 85 -18.54 -5.53 7.65
N LYS A 86 -19.76 -5.06 7.41
CA LYS A 86 -20.34 -4.89 6.07
C LYS A 86 -19.59 -3.85 5.21
N VAL A 87 -18.86 -2.94 5.84
CA VAL A 87 -18.13 -1.87 5.15
C VAL A 87 -16.64 -2.01 5.44
N THR A 88 -15.83 -1.93 4.39
CA THR A 88 -14.37 -1.81 4.49
C THR A 88 -13.90 -0.42 4.16
N ILE A 89 -12.82 -0.01 4.84
CA ILE A 89 -12.06 1.20 4.54
C ILE A 89 -10.71 0.74 3.98
N GLN A 90 -10.36 1.25 2.81
CA GLN A 90 -9.17 0.85 2.07
C GLN A 90 -8.33 2.07 1.71
N ASP A 91 -7.03 1.86 1.61
CA ASP A 91 -6.03 2.77 1.07
C ASP A 91 -6.16 4.22 1.59
N PRO A 92 -6.13 4.43 2.92
CA PRO A 92 -6.15 5.78 3.47
C PRO A 92 -4.93 6.55 2.97
N PHE A 93 -5.17 7.70 2.39
CA PHE A 93 -4.15 8.59 1.85
C PHE A 93 -4.38 10.01 2.36
N VAL A 94 -3.30 10.75 2.60
CA VAL A 94 -3.38 12.17 2.97
C VAL A 94 -2.56 12.97 1.99
N GLN A 95 -3.23 13.73 1.14
CA GLN A 95 -2.57 14.73 0.33
C GLN A 95 -2.17 15.91 1.21
N VAL A 96 -0.90 16.32 1.12
CA VAL A 96 -0.36 17.44 1.90
C VAL A 96 0.08 18.54 0.95
N VAL A 97 -0.42 19.75 1.17
CA VAL A 97 0.06 20.94 0.49
C VAL A 97 0.82 21.81 1.51
N LEU A 98 2.12 22.00 1.25
CA LEU A 98 3.01 22.88 1.99
C LEU A 98 3.41 24.04 1.08
N PRO A 99 3.05 25.29 1.36
CA PRO A 99 3.26 26.42 0.46
C PRO A 99 4.70 26.96 0.51
N LEU A 100 5.66 26.17 0.01
CA LEU A 100 7.07 26.56 0.01
C LEU A 100 7.32 27.93 -0.64
N PRO A 101 8.22 28.76 -0.10
CA PRO A 101 9.16 28.47 0.99
C PRO A 101 8.58 28.62 2.40
N ASP A 102 7.31 29.02 2.54
CA ASP A 102 6.65 29.14 3.83
C ASP A 102 6.29 27.74 4.36
N THR A 103 6.80 27.40 5.53
CA THR A 103 6.57 26.12 6.21
C THR A 103 5.74 26.30 7.49
N THR A 104 5.17 27.48 7.71
CA THR A 104 4.39 27.78 8.93
C THR A 104 2.99 27.20 8.90
N SER A 105 2.50 26.80 7.73
CA SER A 105 1.19 26.17 7.58
C SER A 105 1.22 25.01 6.59
N ALA A 106 0.30 24.07 6.73
CA ALA A 106 0.06 23.00 5.78
C ALA A 106 -1.44 22.73 5.65
N THR A 107 -1.86 22.31 4.48
CA THR A 107 -3.24 21.89 4.22
C THR A 107 -3.27 20.39 3.96
N LEU A 108 -4.13 19.68 4.68
CA LEU A 108 -4.29 18.24 4.57
C LEU A 108 -5.61 17.92 3.89
N THR A 109 -5.59 16.98 2.96
CA THR A 109 -6.80 16.42 2.33
C THR A 109 -6.76 14.91 2.51
N PRO A 110 -7.34 14.37 3.60
CA PRO A 110 -7.48 12.94 3.79
C PRO A 110 -8.49 12.36 2.80
N GLU A 111 -8.15 11.20 2.24
CA GLU A 111 -8.99 10.46 1.30
C GLU A 111 -8.93 8.98 1.61
N VAL A 112 -10.06 8.27 1.47
CA VAL A 112 -10.15 6.83 1.65
C VAL A 112 -11.12 6.23 0.64
N ILE A 113 -10.91 4.96 0.29
CA ILE A 113 -11.90 4.17 -0.43
C ILE A 113 -12.77 3.45 0.59
N VAL A 114 -14.08 3.62 0.48
CA VAL A 114 -15.07 2.90 1.29
C VAL A 114 -15.89 1.99 0.40
N LYS A 115 -16.09 0.75 0.84
CA LYS A 115 -16.81 -0.27 0.09
C LYS A 115 -17.85 -0.96 0.98
N ASN A 116 -19.09 -1.00 0.49
CA ASN A 116 -20.15 -1.79 1.06
C ASN A 116 -20.16 -3.18 0.42
N HIS A 117 -20.02 -4.23 1.22
CA HIS A 117 -20.06 -5.64 0.78
C HIS A 117 -21.46 -6.25 0.92
N ASP A 118 -22.43 -5.49 1.42
CA ASP A 118 -23.80 -5.98 1.59
C ASP A 118 -24.66 -5.71 0.34
N ALA A 119 -25.63 -6.56 0.12
CA ALA A 119 -26.66 -6.39 -0.90
C ALA A 119 -27.72 -5.32 -0.55
N ALA A 120 -27.61 -4.69 0.62
CA ALA A 120 -28.46 -3.60 1.07
C ALA A 120 -27.66 -2.29 1.24
N PRO A 121 -28.29 -1.11 1.07
CA PRO A 121 -27.63 0.16 1.36
C PRO A 121 -27.23 0.27 2.85
N VAL A 122 -26.11 0.97 3.08
CA VAL A 122 -25.58 1.22 4.43
C VAL A 122 -25.38 2.71 4.62
N LYS A 123 -25.72 3.21 5.82
CA LYS A 123 -25.43 4.58 6.25
C LYS A 123 -24.58 4.53 7.50
N GLY A 124 -23.61 5.44 7.60
CA GLY A 124 -22.73 5.54 8.74
C GLY A 124 -22.04 6.88 8.81
N ILE A 125 -21.18 7.02 9.81
CA ILE A 125 -20.29 8.17 9.97
C ILE A 125 -18.87 7.67 9.73
N LEU A 126 -18.18 8.28 8.77
CA LEU A 126 -16.76 8.06 8.53
C LEU A 126 -15.98 9.03 9.40
N THR A 127 -15.17 8.49 10.32
CA THR A 127 -14.33 9.28 11.22
C THR A 127 -12.86 9.10 10.87
N GLY A 128 -12.08 10.17 10.97
CA GLY A 128 -10.64 10.13 10.80
C GLY A 128 -9.92 10.87 11.92
N LYS A 129 -8.65 10.48 12.15
CA LYS A 129 -7.78 11.13 13.13
C LYS A 129 -6.35 11.20 12.59
N ILE A 130 -5.75 12.39 12.65
CA ILE A 130 -4.36 12.64 12.33
C ILE A 130 -3.72 13.38 13.50
N GLY A 131 -2.88 12.71 14.30
CA GLY A 131 -2.41 13.26 15.56
C GLY A 131 -3.59 13.58 16.50
N ASP A 132 -3.76 14.87 16.84
CA ASP A 132 -4.87 15.33 17.67
C ASP A 132 -6.05 15.90 16.86
N ILE A 133 -5.92 15.95 15.53
CA ILE A 133 -6.95 16.46 14.63
C ILE A 133 -7.95 15.34 14.36
N THR A 134 -9.23 15.57 14.67
CA THR A 134 -10.33 14.67 14.38
C THR A 134 -11.29 15.30 13.40
N PHE A 135 -11.85 14.48 12.51
CA PHE A 135 -12.85 14.91 11.53
C PHE A 135 -13.80 13.77 11.22
N GLU A 136 -15.02 14.09 10.85
CA GLU A 136 -16.04 13.09 10.52
C GLU A 136 -17.06 13.63 9.54
N GLN A 137 -17.63 12.74 8.74
CA GLN A 137 -18.76 13.07 7.87
C GLN A 137 -19.69 11.88 7.68
N PRO A 138 -20.99 12.11 7.44
CA PRO A 138 -21.90 11.05 7.08
C PRO A 138 -21.56 10.47 5.70
N VAL A 139 -21.65 9.15 5.59
CA VAL A 139 -21.47 8.43 4.33
C VAL A 139 -22.64 7.50 4.13
N GLU A 140 -23.17 7.51 2.93
CA GLU A 140 -24.17 6.57 2.46
C GLU A 140 -23.61 5.81 1.26
N LEU A 141 -23.77 4.48 1.30
CA LEU A 141 -23.32 3.57 0.27
C LEU A 141 -24.52 2.75 -0.20
N ALA A 142 -24.73 2.68 -1.49
CA ALA A 142 -25.66 1.73 -2.08
C ALA A 142 -25.19 0.28 -1.87
N ALA A 143 -26.01 -0.68 -2.27
CA ALA A 143 -25.62 -2.10 -2.25
C ALA A 143 -24.37 -2.33 -3.12
N ASN A 144 -23.35 -2.98 -2.57
CA ASN A 144 -22.09 -3.29 -3.25
C ASN A 144 -21.33 -2.07 -3.80
N GLU A 145 -21.65 -0.85 -3.35
CA GLU A 145 -20.99 0.36 -3.81
C GLU A 145 -19.59 0.49 -3.22
N GLU A 146 -18.67 0.93 -4.07
CA GLU A 146 -17.33 1.38 -3.71
C GLU A 146 -17.14 2.81 -4.20
N LYS A 147 -16.69 3.70 -3.32
CA LYS A 147 -16.40 5.09 -3.69
C LYS A 147 -15.26 5.67 -2.88
N SER A 148 -14.56 6.64 -3.47
CA SER A 148 -13.65 7.50 -2.75
C SER A 148 -14.41 8.55 -1.95
N VAL A 149 -13.95 8.80 -0.74
CA VAL A 149 -14.46 9.82 0.18
C VAL A 149 -13.30 10.68 0.65
N ALA A 150 -13.35 11.96 0.33
CA ALA A 150 -12.35 12.93 0.74
C ALA A 150 -12.90 13.91 1.79
N PHE A 151 -12.01 14.38 2.66
CA PHE A 151 -12.30 15.42 3.63
C PHE A 151 -11.71 16.74 3.13
N ASP A 152 -12.58 17.62 2.62
CA ASP A 152 -12.17 18.92 2.06
C ASP A 152 -11.76 19.89 3.19
N PRO A 153 -10.54 20.42 3.18
CA PRO A 153 -10.07 21.40 4.16
C PRO A 153 -10.84 22.73 4.17
N ASN A 154 -11.66 23.00 3.16
CA ASN A 154 -12.55 24.16 3.17
C ASN A 154 -13.81 23.90 4.02
N THR A 155 -14.23 22.66 4.13
CA THR A 155 -15.31 22.23 5.02
C THR A 155 -14.78 21.92 6.42
N PHE A 156 -13.62 21.27 6.49
CA PHE A 156 -12.98 20.84 7.73
C PHE A 156 -11.77 21.73 8.02
N SER A 157 -12.01 22.92 8.59
CA SER A 157 -10.96 23.93 8.81
C SER A 157 -9.80 23.47 9.68
N GLN A 158 -10.01 22.47 10.56
CA GLN A 158 -8.96 21.85 11.38
C GLN A 158 -7.90 21.11 10.54
N LEU A 159 -8.18 20.83 9.26
CA LEU A 159 -7.21 20.25 8.32
C LEU A 159 -6.23 21.30 7.76
N LYS A 160 -6.42 22.59 8.08
CA LYS A 160 -5.46 23.67 7.84
C LYS A 160 -4.58 23.81 9.08
N VAL A 161 -3.46 23.11 9.07
CA VAL A 161 -2.56 22.95 10.23
C VAL A 161 -1.61 24.13 10.32
N GLN A 162 -1.50 24.75 11.50
CA GLN A 162 -0.50 25.76 11.79
C GLN A 162 0.72 25.11 12.45
N ASN A 163 1.92 25.58 12.09
CA ASN A 163 3.19 25.05 12.56
C ASN A 163 3.28 23.51 12.47
N PRO A 164 3.12 22.94 11.27
CA PRO A 164 3.13 21.49 11.10
C PRO A 164 4.48 20.92 11.53
N ARG A 165 4.44 19.70 12.11
CA ARG A 165 5.66 18.97 12.39
C ARG A 165 6.22 18.39 11.09
N LEU A 166 7.28 19.01 10.59
CA LEU A 166 7.92 18.60 9.34
C LEU A 166 8.82 17.39 9.56
N TRP A 167 8.93 16.57 8.52
CA TRP A 167 9.95 15.53 8.43
C TRP A 167 11.18 16.07 7.72
N TRP A 168 12.34 15.83 8.31
CA TRP A 168 13.63 16.13 7.71
C TRP A 168 14.49 14.86 7.67
N PRO A 169 15.25 14.61 6.57
CA PRO A 169 16.24 13.55 6.58
C PRO A 169 17.27 13.81 7.67
N LYS A 170 17.66 12.76 8.37
CA LYS A 170 18.73 12.80 9.38
C LYS A 170 20.09 12.68 8.73
#